data_6e26172020520545fe77646f9973299b
#
_entry.id   6e26172020520545fe77646f9973299b
#
_cell.length_a   1.000
_cell.length_b   1.000
_cell.length_c   1.000
_cell.angle_alpha   90.00
_cell.angle_beta   90.00
_cell.angle_gamma   90.00
#
_symmetry.space_group_name_H-M   'P 1'
#
loop_
_entity.id
_entity.type
_entity.pdbx_description
1 polymer ?
#
loop_
_entity_poly.entity_id
_entity_poly.type
_entity_poly.pdbx_seq_one_letter_code
_entity_poly.pdbx_strand_id
1 'polypeptide(L)'
;MAFKSLHIIEPILTALSEEGYTTPTPIQAQAIPIVMHGSDLLGCAQTGTGKTAAFAIPILQLLSKEKQTGPKRPIRSLIVTPTRELAIQINDSFKAYGRHTGLTTTVIFGGVGQQQQTNALQRGVDILIATPGRLLDLMSQKYISLKDIQIFVLDEADRMLDMGFIHDVKKIIHALPAKRQSLFFSATMPPEIVKLASTILHEPKEVSVTPVSSTVEIINQHILFVDKGNKGALLMHLLKDEKIRTVLVFTRTKHGADKVVKMLVKNGVKAEAIHGNKAQNARQRALSNFKSQSTRVLVATDIASRGIDVEDMEFVINYEIPNIPETYVHRIGRTGRAGASGTAYSFCDGEEKAYLRDIEKLIGKKIPVLEDHPYPFTGARAPRTEQSERPARPARTTTAQRSGQSSRNSPSSRSGQHSRPGSSSRGGNTRTEQSERSGAKAHGERPAPKTHSERPAPRTHTERSGVKGHNGPESASGRRRRPTRSGSSERSGKEAPKEQKTTKPEKKSWFSRFLPFK
;
A
#
# COMPACT_ATOMS: atom_id res chain seq x y z
N MET A 1 -16.52 25.10 3.39
CA MET A 1 -17.10 24.54 2.14
C MET A 1 -17.70 23.18 2.50
N ALA A 2 -18.93 22.86 2.11
CA ALA A 2 -19.54 21.56 2.40
C ALA A 2 -19.36 20.62 1.21
N PHE A 3 -19.40 19.29 1.40
CA PHE A 3 -19.33 18.32 0.30
C PHE A 3 -20.44 18.53 -0.75
N LYS A 4 -21.61 19.03 -0.34
CA LYS A 4 -22.71 19.38 -1.27
C LYS A 4 -22.30 20.40 -2.34
N SER A 5 -21.40 21.34 -2.02
CA SER A 5 -20.92 22.34 -2.99
C SER A 5 -19.94 21.78 -4.03
N LEU A 6 -19.51 20.52 -3.90
CA LEU A 6 -18.66 19.81 -4.85
C LEU A 6 -19.47 19.02 -5.90
N HIS A 7 -20.82 19.24 -5.98
CA HIS A 7 -21.71 18.56 -6.92
C HIS A 7 -21.66 17.03 -6.84
N ILE A 8 -21.52 16.50 -5.63
CA ILE A 8 -21.52 15.05 -5.36
C ILE A 8 -22.97 14.54 -5.33
N ILE A 9 -23.21 13.36 -5.94
CA ILE A 9 -24.53 12.74 -5.99
C ILE A 9 -25.00 12.29 -4.61
N GLU A 10 -26.32 12.32 -4.39
CA GLU A 10 -26.95 12.04 -3.09
C GLU A 10 -26.55 10.68 -2.48
N PRO A 11 -26.45 9.55 -3.23
CA PRO A 11 -26.02 8.28 -2.65
C PRO A 11 -24.64 8.33 -1.99
N ILE A 12 -23.71 9.13 -2.55
CA ILE A 12 -22.37 9.30 -1.97
C ILE A 12 -22.43 10.28 -0.80
N LEU A 13 -23.19 11.37 -0.89
CA LEU A 13 -23.36 12.33 0.22
C LEU A 13 -23.95 11.66 1.46
N THR A 14 -24.95 10.79 1.28
CA THR A 14 -25.54 10.01 2.37
C THR A 14 -24.47 9.12 3.04
N ALA A 15 -23.70 8.38 2.24
CA ALA A 15 -22.62 7.53 2.75
C ALA A 15 -21.55 8.34 3.50
N LEU A 16 -21.17 9.52 3.00
CA LEU A 16 -20.20 10.40 3.66
C LEU A 16 -20.73 10.93 4.99
N SER A 17 -22.02 11.27 5.05
CA SER A 17 -22.68 11.72 6.30
C SER A 17 -22.71 10.59 7.34
N GLU A 18 -23.00 9.35 6.93
CA GLU A 18 -22.97 8.16 7.79
C GLU A 18 -21.57 7.88 8.34
N GLU A 19 -20.50 8.20 7.59
CA GLU A 19 -19.11 8.11 8.03
C GLU A 19 -18.64 9.36 8.81
N GLY A 20 -19.51 10.32 9.10
CA GLY A 20 -19.18 11.53 9.86
C GLY A 20 -18.42 12.60 9.08
N TYR A 21 -18.36 12.52 7.76
CA TYR A 21 -17.70 13.53 6.92
C TYR A 21 -18.60 14.75 6.75
N THR A 22 -18.23 15.87 7.35
CA THR A 22 -18.98 17.13 7.29
C THR A 22 -18.41 18.13 6.30
N THR A 23 -17.09 18.28 6.30
CA THR A 23 -16.36 19.25 5.48
C THR A 23 -15.20 18.59 4.76
N PRO A 24 -14.96 18.92 3.47
CA PRO A 24 -13.81 18.40 2.75
C PRO A 24 -12.51 19.00 3.26
N THR A 25 -11.48 18.17 3.34
CA THR A 25 -10.11 18.63 3.61
C THR A 25 -9.57 19.45 2.44
N PRO A 26 -8.48 20.22 2.61
CA PRO A 26 -7.91 21.05 1.53
C PRO A 26 -7.58 20.26 0.26
N ILE A 27 -7.04 19.02 0.38
CA ILE A 27 -6.75 18.17 -0.78
C ILE A 27 -8.05 17.69 -1.47
N GLN A 28 -9.09 17.38 -0.71
CA GLN A 28 -10.38 16.96 -1.24
C GLN A 28 -11.09 18.10 -1.98
N ALA A 29 -11.11 19.30 -1.39
CA ALA A 29 -11.73 20.47 -1.98
C ALA A 29 -11.11 20.86 -3.33
N GLN A 30 -9.78 20.65 -3.50
CA GLN A 30 -9.07 20.99 -4.73
C GLN A 30 -9.09 19.84 -5.74
N ALA A 31 -8.86 18.59 -5.30
CA ALA A 31 -8.71 17.45 -6.20
C ALA A 31 -10.05 16.94 -6.76
N ILE A 32 -11.12 16.89 -5.94
CA ILE A 32 -12.41 16.34 -6.37
C ILE A 32 -12.94 17.03 -7.64
N PRO A 33 -13.00 18.38 -7.74
CA PRO A 33 -13.47 19.05 -8.96
C PRO A 33 -12.60 18.75 -10.17
N ILE A 34 -11.28 18.67 -10.02
CA ILE A 34 -10.33 18.37 -11.10
C ILE A 34 -10.60 16.97 -11.67
N VAL A 35 -10.74 15.97 -10.79
CA VAL A 35 -10.99 14.58 -11.19
C VAL A 35 -12.38 14.45 -11.84
N MET A 36 -13.39 15.13 -11.31
CA MET A 36 -14.74 15.17 -11.88
C MET A 36 -14.78 15.76 -13.30
N HIS A 37 -13.86 16.65 -13.60
CA HIS A 37 -13.72 17.28 -14.93
C HIS A 37 -12.99 16.40 -15.95
N GLY A 38 -12.48 15.21 -15.51
CA GLY A 38 -11.78 14.27 -16.38
C GLY A 38 -10.30 14.62 -16.63
N SER A 39 -9.74 15.61 -15.92
CA SER A 39 -8.33 15.98 -16.04
C SER A 39 -7.43 15.01 -15.25
N ASP A 40 -6.22 14.76 -15.74
CA ASP A 40 -5.20 14.08 -14.97
C ASP A 40 -4.77 14.93 -13.77
N LEU A 41 -4.41 14.26 -12.67
CA LEU A 41 -4.07 14.91 -11.41
C LEU A 41 -2.68 14.49 -10.92
N LEU A 42 -1.85 15.47 -10.54
CA LEU A 42 -0.68 15.28 -9.71
C LEU A 42 -0.97 15.82 -8.30
N GLY A 43 -1.16 14.92 -7.34
CA GLY A 43 -1.42 15.25 -5.94
C GLY A 43 -0.17 15.09 -5.09
N CYS A 44 0.41 16.20 -4.60
CA CYS A 44 1.49 16.18 -3.62
C CYS A 44 0.92 16.43 -2.23
N ALA A 45 0.76 15.35 -1.44
CA ALA A 45 0.19 15.45 -0.10
C ALA A 45 0.62 14.27 0.78
N GLN A 46 0.80 14.51 2.08
CA GLN A 46 1.18 13.49 3.05
C GLN A 46 0.05 12.51 3.36
N THR A 47 0.38 11.37 3.99
CA THR A 47 -0.63 10.46 4.58
C THR A 47 -1.44 11.19 5.65
N GLY A 48 -2.76 10.87 5.76
CA GLY A 48 -3.64 11.50 6.73
C GLY A 48 -4.28 12.83 6.28
N THR A 49 -3.91 13.37 5.12
CA THR A 49 -4.54 14.58 4.57
C THR A 49 -5.91 14.35 3.93
N GLY A 50 -6.35 13.08 3.80
CA GLY A 50 -7.61 12.72 3.16
C GLY A 50 -7.51 12.38 1.67
N LYS A 51 -6.32 12.01 1.15
CA LYS A 51 -6.10 11.64 -0.26
C LYS A 51 -7.04 10.55 -0.75
N THR A 52 -7.27 9.51 0.07
CA THR A 52 -8.14 8.40 -0.33
C THR A 52 -9.53 8.88 -0.72
N ALA A 53 -10.16 9.73 0.07
CA ALA A 53 -11.47 10.31 -0.27
C ALA A 53 -11.38 11.27 -1.47
N ALA A 54 -10.25 11.98 -1.64
CA ALA A 54 -10.04 12.90 -2.75
C ALA A 54 -10.07 12.20 -4.12
N PHE A 55 -9.67 10.92 -4.22
CA PHE A 55 -9.82 10.15 -5.46
C PHE A 55 -11.02 9.18 -5.43
N ALA A 56 -11.36 8.58 -4.29
CA ALA A 56 -12.43 7.58 -4.22
C ALA A 56 -13.81 8.19 -4.51
N ILE A 57 -14.12 9.35 -3.94
CA ILE A 57 -15.41 10.03 -4.13
C ILE A 57 -15.68 10.33 -5.62
N PRO A 58 -14.79 11.04 -6.35
CA PRO A 58 -15.04 11.32 -7.76
C PRO A 58 -15.02 10.07 -8.64
N ILE A 59 -14.20 9.05 -8.34
CA ILE A 59 -14.22 7.78 -9.08
C ILE A 59 -15.59 7.09 -8.94
N LEU A 60 -16.10 6.97 -7.71
CA LEU A 60 -17.43 6.41 -7.46
C LEU A 60 -18.50 7.17 -8.24
N GLN A 61 -18.48 8.49 -8.23
CA GLN A 61 -19.45 9.30 -8.95
C GLN A 61 -19.33 9.14 -10.48
N LEU A 62 -18.13 9.17 -11.03
CA LEU A 62 -17.92 9.01 -12.48
C LEU A 62 -18.40 7.64 -12.96
N LEU A 63 -18.06 6.57 -12.23
CA LEU A 63 -18.44 5.21 -12.58
C LEU A 63 -19.95 4.92 -12.35
N SER A 64 -20.60 5.67 -11.45
CA SER A 64 -22.05 5.54 -11.19
C SER A 64 -22.92 6.07 -12.32
N LYS A 65 -22.38 6.95 -13.19
CA LYS A 65 -23.09 7.48 -14.36
C LYS A 65 -23.45 6.39 -15.38
N GLU A 66 -22.62 5.36 -15.47
CA GLU A 66 -22.78 4.24 -16.39
C GLU A 66 -23.06 2.96 -15.62
N LYS A 67 -24.34 2.61 -15.44
CA LYS A 67 -24.71 1.33 -14.82
C LYS A 67 -24.36 0.18 -15.74
N GLN A 68 -23.49 -0.71 -15.27
CA GLN A 68 -23.18 -1.96 -15.96
C GLN A 68 -24.30 -2.98 -15.69
N THR A 69 -25.00 -3.40 -16.74
CA THR A 69 -26.15 -4.33 -16.65
C THR A 69 -25.83 -5.76 -17.06
N GLY A 70 -24.56 -6.07 -17.38
CA GLY A 70 -24.14 -7.38 -17.85
C GLY A 70 -23.68 -8.35 -16.72
N PRO A 71 -23.65 -9.67 -17.01
CA PRO A 71 -23.22 -10.70 -16.05
C PRO A 71 -21.73 -10.63 -15.72
N LYS A 72 -20.90 -9.98 -16.54
CA LYS A 72 -19.47 -9.73 -16.31
C LYS A 72 -19.22 -8.22 -16.30
N ARG A 73 -18.92 -7.70 -15.10
CA ARG A 73 -18.49 -6.31 -14.96
C ARG A 73 -16.98 -6.21 -15.29
N PRO A 74 -16.56 -5.39 -16.26
CA PRO A 74 -15.15 -5.13 -16.51
C PRO A 74 -14.58 -4.27 -15.38
N ILE A 75 -13.25 -4.38 -15.17
CA ILE A 75 -12.53 -3.50 -14.25
C ILE A 75 -12.39 -2.14 -14.93
N ARG A 76 -13.09 -1.11 -14.42
CA ARG A 76 -13.08 0.25 -14.97
C ARG A 76 -12.14 1.19 -14.24
N SER A 77 -11.87 0.92 -12.96
CA SER A 77 -10.87 1.68 -12.21
C SER A 77 -9.85 0.75 -11.55
N LEU A 78 -8.58 1.12 -11.64
CA LEU A 78 -7.46 0.44 -11.01
C LEU A 78 -6.72 1.39 -10.08
N ILE A 79 -6.60 1.00 -8.81
CA ILE A 79 -5.80 1.69 -7.81
C ILE A 79 -4.61 0.81 -7.44
N VAL A 80 -3.40 1.30 -7.67
CA VAL A 80 -2.16 0.59 -7.30
C VAL A 80 -1.52 1.30 -6.11
N THR A 81 -1.18 0.52 -5.08
CA THR A 81 -0.63 1.01 -3.81
C THR A 81 0.47 0.06 -3.29
N PRO A 82 1.50 0.55 -2.56
CA PRO A 82 2.68 -0.25 -2.24
C PRO A 82 2.44 -1.38 -1.24
N THR A 83 1.49 -1.22 -0.29
CA THR A 83 1.33 -2.13 0.84
C THR A 83 -0.04 -2.79 0.89
N ARG A 84 -0.09 -3.98 1.51
CA ARG A 84 -1.31 -4.76 1.69
C ARG A 84 -2.30 -4.04 2.60
N GLU A 85 -1.80 -3.42 3.65
CA GLU A 85 -2.57 -2.70 4.64
C GLU A 85 -3.27 -1.50 4.00
N LEU A 86 -2.52 -0.69 3.25
CA LEU A 86 -3.09 0.45 2.53
C LEU A 86 -4.09 0.00 1.46
N ALA A 87 -3.82 -1.11 0.75
CA ALA A 87 -4.77 -1.64 -0.22
C ALA A 87 -6.10 -2.05 0.44
N ILE A 88 -6.06 -2.67 1.62
CA ILE A 88 -7.26 -3.02 2.40
C ILE A 88 -7.99 -1.76 2.83
N GLN A 89 -7.27 -0.79 3.40
CA GLN A 89 -7.83 0.49 3.86
C GLN A 89 -8.51 1.26 2.73
N ILE A 90 -7.87 1.36 1.56
CA ILE A 90 -8.47 1.98 0.37
C ILE A 90 -9.74 1.24 -0.05
N ASN A 91 -9.72 -0.10 -0.07
CA ASN A 91 -10.90 -0.89 -0.42
C ASN A 91 -12.06 -0.68 0.57
N ASP A 92 -11.76 -0.59 1.85
CA ASP A 92 -12.78 -0.33 2.88
C ASP A 92 -13.34 1.09 2.75
N SER A 93 -12.52 2.08 2.41
CA SER A 93 -12.97 3.44 2.08
C SER A 93 -13.90 3.46 0.85
N PHE A 94 -13.55 2.74 -0.23
CA PHE A 94 -14.43 2.62 -1.40
C PHE A 94 -15.76 1.94 -1.07
N LYS A 95 -15.77 0.92 -0.22
CA LYS A 95 -17.00 0.27 0.25
C LYS A 95 -17.83 1.20 1.11
N ALA A 96 -17.21 1.93 2.02
CA ALA A 96 -17.88 2.88 2.89
C ALA A 96 -18.55 3.99 2.08
N TYR A 97 -17.80 4.70 1.24
CA TYR A 97 -18.33 5.83 0.46
C TYR A 97 -19.25 5.39 -0.69
N GLY A 98 -19.07 4.18 -1.22
CA GLY A 98 -19.82 3.64 -2.35
C GLY A 98 -21.01 2.76 -1.98
N ARG A 99 -21.37 2.61 -0.69
CA ARG A 99 -22.36 1.63 -0.21
C ARG A 99 -23.74 1.76 -0.85
N HIS A 100 -24.11 2.96 -1.28
CA HIS A 100 -25.39 3.25 -1.92
C HIS A 100 -25.31 3.39 -3.45
N THR A 101 -24.14 3.11 -4.07
CA THR A 101 -23.93 3.29 -5.51
C THR A 101 -24.18 2.03 -6.34
N GLY A 102 -24.16 0.85 -5.71
CA GLY A 102 -24.24 -0.45 -6.37
C GLY A 102 -22.99 -0.84 -7.15
N LEU A 103 -21.87 -0.09 -7.00
CA LEU A 103 -20.55 -0.43 -7.55
C LEU A 103 -19.89 -1.52 -6.72
N THR A 104 -19.17 -2.42 -7.38
CA THR A 104 -18.45 -3.51 -6.74
C THR A 104 -16.96 -3.22 -6.68
N THR A 105 -16.37 -3.43 -5.50
CA THR A 105 -14.92 -3.24 -5.28
C THR A 105 -14.28 -4.54 -4.81
N THR A 106 -13.03 -4.76 -5.18
CA THR A 106 -12.23 -5.85 -4.61
C THR A 106 -10.78 -5.42 -4.44
N VAL A 107 -10.10 -6.09 -3.50
CA VAL A 107 -8.69 -5.87 -3.21
C VAL A 107 -7.88 -7.14 -3.44
N ILE A 108 -6.71 -7.00 -4.09
CA ILE A 108 -5.77 -8.10 -4.32
C ILE A 108 -4.38 -7.74 -3.81
N PHE A 109 -3.77 -8.67 -3.08
CA PHE A 109 -2.41 -8.53 -2.55
C PHE A 109 -1.77 -9.89 -2.29
N GLY A 110 -0.43 -9.91 -2.28
CA GLY A 110 0.34 -11.13 -2.07
C GLY A 110 0.42 -11.59 -0.61
N GLY A 111 0.93 -12.82 -0.38
CA GLY A 111 1.17 -13.38 0.96
C GLY A 111 -0.07 -13.94 1.64
N VAL A 112 -1.15 -14.12 0.88
CA VAL A 112 -2.36 -14.87 1.24
C VAL A 112 -2.78 -15.74 0.07
N GLY A 113 -3.62 -16.76 0.32
CA GLY A 113 -4.18 -17.60 -0.74
C GLY A 113 -4.90 -16.76 -1.81
N GLN A 114 -4.75 -17.12 -3.08
CA GLN A 114 -5.35 -16.36 -4.18
C GLN A 114 -6.82 -16.73 -4.47
N GLN A 115 -7.29 -17.89 -4.02
CA GLN A 115 -8.61 -18.41 -4.40
C GLN A 115 -9.77 -17.45 -4.14
N GLN A 116 -9.78 -16.80 -2.98
CA GLN A 116 -10.83 -15.81 -2.67
C GLN A 116 -10.77 -14.60 -3.58
N GLN A 117 -9.54 -14.15 -3.95
CA GLN A 117 -9.32 -13.01 -4.85
C GLN A 117 -9.74 -13.37 -6.28
N THR A 118 -9.37 -14.55 -6.79
CA THR A 118 -9.78 -14.99 -8.12
C THR A 118 -11.28 -15.21 -8.23
N ASN A 119 -11.93 -15.77 -7.18
CA ASN A 119 -13.38 -15.90 -7.13
C ASN A 119 -14.10 -14.55 -7.17
N ALA A 120 -13.56 -13.52 -6.50
CA ALA A 120 -14.11 -12.17 -6.55
C ALA A 120 -13.98 -11.56 -7.95
N LEU A 121 -12.82 -11.72 -8.59
CA LEU A 121 -12.58 -11.24 -9.96
C LEU A 121 -13.48 -11.93 -10.99
N GLN A 122 -13.73 -13.22 -10.85
CA GLN A 122 -14.62 -13.99 -11.75
C GLN A 122 -16.08 -13.52 -11.68
N ARG A 123 -16.54 -13.01 -10.52
CA ARG A 123 -17.87 -12.41 -10.37
C ARG A 123 -18.01 -11.05 -11.04
N GLY A 124 -16.87 -10.45 -11.43
CA GLY A 124 -16.80 -9.11 -12.00
C GLY A 124 -16.75 -8.02 -10.94
N VAL A 125 -15.88 -7.04 -11.16
CA VAL A 125 -15.68 -5.90 -10.26
C VAL A 125 -15.50 -4.63 -11.07
N ASP A 126 -16.06 -3.53 -10.59
CA ASP A 126 -15.92 -2.21 -11.22
C ASP A 126 -14.57 -1.57 -10.85
N ILE A 127 -14.15 -1.75 -9.60
CA ILE A 127 -12.98 -1.08 -9.01
C ILE A 127 -12.05 -2.13 -8.41
N LEU A 128 -10.81 -2.15 -8.87
CA LEU A 128 -9.76 -3.04 -8.38
C LEU A 128 -8.69 -2.25 -7.64
N ILE A 129 -8.45 -2.63 -6.39
CA ILE A 129 -7.34 -2.12 -5.59
C ILE A 129 -6.26 -3.21 -5.53
N ALA A 130 -5.00 -2.87 -5.79
CA ALA A 130 -3.96 -3.89 -5.94
C ALA A 130 -2.60 -3.47 -5.40
N THR A 131 -1.84 -4.45 -4.90
CA THR A 131 -0.38 -4.29 -4.77
C THR A 131 0.31 -4.81 -6.04
N PRO A 132 1.43 -4.18 -6.48
CA PRO A 132 2.03 -4.44 -7.80
C PRO A 132 2.30 -5.91 -8.10
N GLY A 133 2.97 -6.63 -7.19
CA GLY A 133 3.37 -8.02 -7.42
C GLY A 133 2.19 -8.99 -7.63
N ARG A 134 1.10 -8.89 -6.83
CA ARG A 134 -0.09 -9.73 -7.00
C ARG A 134 -0.89 -9.34 -8.24
N LEU A 135 -0.91 -8.08 -8.60
CA LEU A 135 -1.56 -7.64 -9.83
C LEU A 135 -0.89 -8.28 -11.05
N LEU A 136 0.43 -8.18 -11.17
CA LEU A 136 1.20 -8.80 -12.26
C LEU A 136 1.07 -10.32 -12.28
N ASP A 137 1.09 -10.96 -11.11
CA ASP A 137 0.88 -12.40 -10.95
C ASP A 137 -0.48 -12.83 -11.53
N LEU A 138 -1.58 -12.21 -11.13
CA LEU A 138 -2.93 -12.54 -11.64
C LEU A 138 -3.15 -12.10 -13.11
N MET A 139 -2.46 -11.06 -13.58
CA MET A 139 -2.44 -10.71 -15.01
C MET A 139 -1.74 -11.81 -15.83
N SER A 140 -0.60 -12.31 -15.38
CA SER A 140 0.13 -13.40 -16.06
C SER A 140 -0.68 -14.69 -16.13
N GLN A 141 -1.48 -14.97 -15.10
CA GLN A 141 -2.43 -16.09 -15.05
C GLN A 141 -3.74 -15.82 -15.82
N LYS A 142 -3.90 -14.66 -16.48
CA LYS A 142 -5.10 -14.25 -17.26
C LYS A 142 -6.39 -14.11 -16.44
N TYR A 143 -6.31 -13.94 -15.13
CA TYR A 143 -7.48 -13.60 -14.30
C TYR A 143 -7.88 -12.13 -14.42
N ILE A 144 -6.96 -11.27 -14.83
CA ILE A 144 -7.16 -9.81 -14.93
C ILE A 144 -6.80 -9.34 -16.32
N SER A 145 -7.73 -8.54 -16.90
CA SER A 145 -7.50 -7.71 -18.09
C SER A 145 -7.61 -6.23 -17.70
N LEU A 146 -6.64 -5.42 -18.13
CA LEU A 146 -6.64 -3.98 -17.88
C LEU A 146 -7.16 -3.16 -19.07
N LYS A 147 -7.71 -3.80 -20.11
CA LYS A 147 -8.11 -3.15 -21.38
C LYS A 147 -9.25 -2.13 -21.21
N ASP A 148 -10.09 -2.32 -20.20
CA ASP A 148 -11.29 -1.52 -19.97
C ASP A 148 -11.10 -0.47 -18.86
N ILE A 149 -9.85 -0.24 -18.42
CA ILE A 149 -9.53 0.76 -17.40
C ILE A 149 -9.79 2.16 -17.96
N GLN A 150 -10.71 2.88 -17.32
CA GLN A 150 -11.04 4.28 -17.57
C GLN A 150 -10.27 5.22 -16.65
N ILE A 151 -10.08 4.82 -15.37
CA ILE A 151 -9.40 5.63 -14.35
C ILE A 151 -8.31 4.79 -13.69
N PHE A 152 -7.10 5.31 -13.71
CA PHE A 152 -5.92 4.72 -13.06
C PHE A 152 -5.43 5.62 -11.93
N VAL A 153 -5.19 5.05 -10.75
CA VAL A 153 -4.59 5.73 -9.60
C VAL A 153 -3.29 5.05 -9.20
N LEU A 154 -2.24 5.82 -9.08
CA LEU A 154 -0.98 5.41 -8.44
C LEU A 154 -0.86 6.17 -7.12
N ASP A 155 -1.02 5.47 -6.00
CA ASP A 155 -0.94 6.09 -4.66
C ASP A 155 0.34 5.71 -3.94
N GLU A 156 0.94 6.67 -3.21
CA GLU A 156 2.23 6.54 -2.51
C GLU A 156 3.38 6.11 -3.44
N ALA A 157 3.53 6.82 -4.57
CA ALA A 157 4.52 6.49 -5.60
C ALA A 157 5.97 6.54 -5.09
N ASP A 158 6.32 7.49 -4.24
CA ASP A 158 7.62 7.60 -3.57
C ASP A 158 7.94 6.35 -2.75
N ARG A 159 6.96 5.81 -2.04
CA ARG A 159 7.14 4.57 -1.29
C ARG A 159 7.27 3.34 -2.18
N MET A 160 6.65 3.35 -3.36
CA MET A 160 6.88 2.27 -4.34
C MET A 160 8.32 2.30 -4.87
N LEU A 161 8.92 3.49 -4.99
CA LEU A 161 10.34 3.65 -5.32
C LEU A 161 11.23 3.03 -4.23
N ASP A 162 11.02 3.43 -2.97
CA ASP A 162 11.75 2.92 -1.80
C ASP A 162 11.69 1.39 -1.66
N MET A 163 10.57 0.78 -2.05
CA MET A 163 10.34 -0.66 -1.97
C MET A 163 10.79 -1.41 -3.23
N GLY A 164 11.34 -0.73 -4.23
CA GLY A 164 11.84 -1.32 -5.46
C GLY A 164 10.77 -1.73 -6.47
N PHE A 165 9.52 -1.29 -6.31
CA PHE A 165 8.41 -1.65 -7.20
C PHE A 165 8.33 -0.86 -8.51
N ILE A 166 9.24 0.06 -8.76
CA ILE A 166 9.20 0.91 -9.96
C ILE A 166 9.17 0.10 -11.27
N HIS A 167 9.93 -0.99 -11.33
CA HIS A 167 9.92 -1.86 -12.51
C HIS A 167 8.56 -2.55 -12.71
N ASP A 168 7.92 -2.97 -11.63
CA ASP A 168 6.61 -3.62 -11.68
C ASP A 168 5.51 -2.60 -12.03
N VAL A 169 5.58 -1.39 -11.48
CA VAL A 169 4.68 -0.28 -11.83
C VAL A 169 4.80 0.06 -13.32
N LYS A 170 6.01 0.13 -13.88
CA LYS A 170 6.21 0.37 -15.33
C LYS A 170 5.57 -0.73 -16.19
N LYS A 171 5.66 -2.02 -15.80
CA LYS A 171 4.99 -3.12 -16.51
C LYS A 171 3.47 -2.96 -16.48
N ILE A 172 2.91 -2.56 -15.33
CA ILE A 172 1.47 -2.30 -15.18
C ILE A 172 1.04 -1.16 -16.10
N ILE A 173 1.76 -0.02 -16.08
CA ILE A 173 1.47 1.15 -16.92
C ILE A 173 1.45 0.78 -18.40
N HIS A 174 2.40 -0.04 -18.83
CA HIS A 174 2.49 -0.49 -20.22
C HIS A 174 1.29 -1.35 -20.67
N ALA A 175 0.62 -2.01 -19.73
CA ALA A 175 -0.56 -2.83 -20.01
C ALA A 175 -1.88 -2.04 -19.95
N LEU A 176 -1.86 -0.76 -19.54
CA LEU A 176 -3.04 0.09 -19.48
C LEU A 176 -3.39 0.67 -20.86
N PRO A 177 -4.68 0.95 -21.12
CA PRO A 177 -5.08 1.65 -22.35
C PRO A 177 -4.50 3.07 -22.39
N ALA A 178 -4.19 3.54 -23.63
CA ALA A 178 -3.68 4.90 -23.83
C ALA A 178 -4.69 5.97 -23.43
N LYS A 179 -5.97 5.76 -23.74
CA LYS A 179 -7.07 6.68 -23.37
C LYS A 179 -7.58 6.29 -21.99
N ARG A 180 -7.17 7.03 -20.97
CA ARG A 180 -7.59 6.89 -19.57
C ARG A 180 -7.37 8.20 -18.85
N GLN A 181 -8.03 8.39 -17.73
CA GLN A 181 -7.67 9.42 -16.75
C GLN A 181 -6.66 8.83 -15.77
N SER A 182 -5.60 9.57 -15.45
CA SER A 182 -4.55 9.12 -14.52
C SER A 182 -4.41 10.07 -13.34
N LEU A 183 -4.44 9.50 -12.13
CA LEU A 183 -4.28 10.23 -10.87
C LEU A 183 -3.00 9.72 -10.19
N PHE A 184 -2.10 10.61 -9.89
CA PHE A 184 -0.81 10.30 -9.30
C PHE A 184 -0.67 10.98 -7.96
N PHE A 185 -0.47 10.21 -6.89
CA PHE A 185 -0.28 10.73 -5.54
C PHE A 185 1.08 10.33 -4.98
N SER A 186 1.79 11.31 -4.41
CA SER A 186 3.06 11.11 -3.74
C SER A 186 3.22 12.12 -2.60
N ALA A 187 3.93 11.75 -1.53
CA ALA A 187 4.26 12.69 -0.47
C ALA A 187 5.50 13.50 -0.82
N THR A 188 6.43 12.91 -1.58
CA THR A 188 7.68 13.54 -2.02
C THR A 188 7.86 13.38 -3.52
N MET A 189 8.64 14.28 -4.15
CA MET A 189 8.86 14.33 -5.59
C MET A 189 10.35 14.29 -5.96
N PRO A 190 11.10 13.22 -5.59
CA PRO A 190 12.47 13.05 -6.08
C PRO A 190 12.51 12.91 -7.60
N PRO A 191 13.66 13.12 -8.27
CA PRO A 191 13.77 13.13 -9.74
C PRO A 191 13.20 11.88 -10.41
N GLU A 192 13.35 10.70 -9.80
CA GLU A 192 12.84 9.44 -10.31
C GLU A 192 11.30 9.40 -10.31
N ILE A 193 10.67 9.99 -9.29
CA ILE A 193 9.20 10.09 -9.19
C ILE A 193 8.67 11.13 -10.17
N VAL A 194 9.34 12.26 -10.32
CA VAL A 194 9.01 13.26 -11.36
C VAL A 194 9.05 12.61 -12.75
N LYS A 195 10.11 11.84 -13.05
CA LYS A 195 10.24 11.10 -14.32
C LYS A 195 9.15 10.05 -14.48
N LEU A 196 8.77 9.33 -13.42
CA LEU A 196 7.66 8.37 -13.48
C LEU A 196 6.34 9.08 -13.76
N ALA A 197 6.03 10.16 -13.03
CA ALA A 197 4.81 10.95 -13.23
C ALA A 197 4.69 11.46 -14.68
N SER A 198 5.80 11.93 -15.29
CA SER A 198 5.80 12.40 -16.68
C SER A 198 5.51 11.31 -17.72
N THR A 199 5.69 10.03 -17.37
CA THR A 199 5.34 8.91 -18.26
C THR A 199 3.89 8.47 -18.14
N ILE A 200 3.18 8.90 -17.08
CA ILE A 200 1.82 8.46 -16.75
C ILE A 200 0.80 9.55 -17.07
N LEU A 201 1.12 10.80 -16.72
CA LEU A 201 0.21 11.92 -16.74
C LEU A 201 0.28 12.71 -18.04
N HIS A 202 -0.89 13.14 -18.50
CA HIS A 202 -1.05 14.00 -19.68
C HIS A 202 -1.65 15.35 -19.24
N GLU A 203 -0.87 16.44 -19.37
CA GLU A 203 -1.26 17.82 -19.00
C GLU A 203 -1.96 17.90 -17.61
N PRO A 204 -1.35 17.31 -16.55
CA PRO A 204 -2.01 17.18 -15.26
C PRO A 204 -2.24 18.54 -14.60
N LYS A 205 -3.32 18.59 -13.80
CA LYS A 205 -3.50 19.65 -12.81
C LYS A 205 -2.77 19.27 -11.54
N GLU A 206 -2.03 20.24 -10.97
CA GLU A 206 -1.27 20.03 -9.74
C GLU A 206 -2.08 20.48 -8.53
N VAL A 207 -2.10 19.65 -7.51
CA VAL A 207 -2.60 19.99 -6.18
C VAL A 207 -1.53 19.65 -5.16
N SER A 208 -1.03 20.69 -4.47
CA SER A 208 -0.06 20.54 -3.39
C SER A 208 -0.65 21.08 -2.10
N VAL A 209 -0.72 20.23 -1.10
CA VAL A 209 -1.24 20.59 0.22
C VAL A 209 -0.18 20.29 1.26
N THR A 210 0.26 21.37 1.94
CA THR A 210 1.16 21.36 3.08
C THR A 210 2.60 20.88 2.81
N PRO A 211 3.61 21.72 2.89
CA PRO A 211 5.02 21.33 2.83
C PRO A 211 5.37 20.36 3.98
N VAL A 212 6.33 19.48 3.72
CA VAL A 212 6.91 18.55 4.73
C VAL A 212 7.37 19.27 6.00
N SER A 213 7.85 20.53 5.86
CA SER A 213 8.31 21.38 6.96
C SER A 213 7.23 21.67 8.02
N SER A 214 5.99 21.90 7.62
CA SER A 214 4.94 22.29 8.57
C SER A 214 4.48 21.18 9.51
N THR A 215 4.54 19.91 9.09
CA THR A 215 4.23 18.77 9.97
C THR A 215 5.33 18.54 11.01
N VAL A 216 6.59 18.78 10.62
CA VAL A 216 7.75 18.67 11.52
C VAL A 216 7.72 19.74 12.63
N GLU A 217 7.09 20.90 12.36
CA GLU A 217 6.99 22.02 13.32
C GLU A 217 5.96 21.78 14.43
N ILE A 218 4.91 21.03 14.15
CA ILE A 218 3.82 20.74 15.11
C ILE A 218 4.21 19.64 16.11
N ILE A 219 5.20 18.81 15.79
CA ILE A 219 5.61 17.67 16.60
C ILE A 219 6.71 18.07 17.57
N ASN A 220 6.51 17.82 18.87
CA ASN A 220 7.52 17.95 19.90
C ASN A 220 8.54 16.83 19.76
N GLN A 221 9.72 17.14 19.25
CA GLN A 221 10.76 16.15 18.96
C GLN A 221 11.85 16.22 20.00
N HIS A 222 12.35 15.06 20.44
CA HIS A 222 13.44 14.96 21.40
C HIS A 222 14.42 13.84 21.02
N ILE A 223 15.72 14.12 21.16
CA ILE A 223 16.80 13.13 21.07
C ILE A 223 17.21 12.72 22.48
N LEU A 224 17.34 11.43 22.70
CA LEU A 224 17.90 10.85 23.94
C LEU A 224 19.16 10.07 23.54
N PHE A 225 20.32 10.61 23.93
CA PHE A 225 21.59 9.91 23.70
C PHE A 225 21.75 8.78 24.71
N VAL A 226 21.93 7.57 24.23
CA VAL A 226 21.97 6.36 25.05
C VAL A 226 22.88 5.31 24.45
N ASP A 227 23.59 4.54 25.30
CA ASP A 227 24.36 3.40 24.82
C ASP A 227 23.45 2.32 24.25
N LYS A 228 23.88 1.68 23.16
CA LYS A 228 23.12 0.64 22.44
C LYS A 228 22.54 -0.44 23.35
N GLY A 229 23.31 -0.85 24.38
CA GLY A 229 22.86 -1.85 25.37
C GLY A 229 21.74 -1.38 26.27
N ASN A 230 21.63 -0.09 26.50
CA ASN A 230 20.69 0.54 27.44
C ASN A 230 19.39 1.01 26.80
N LYS A 231 19.23 0.96 25.45
CA LYS A 231 18.00 1.38 24.76
C LYS A 231 16.74 0.66 25.27
N GLY A 232 16.87 -0.63 25.64
CA GLY A 232 15.76 -1.40 26.22
C GLY A 232 15.34 -0.90 27.59
N ALA A 233 16.31 -0.60 28.46
CA ALA A 233 16.06 -0.05 29.79
C ALA A 233 15.46 1.37 29.71
N LEU A 234 15.97 2.20 28.79
CA LEU A 234 15.40 3.53 28.54
C LEU A 234 13.97 3.45 28.02
N LEU A 235 13.63 2.53 27.12
CA LEU A 235 12.25 2.32 26.66
C LEU A 235 11.34 1.93 27.83
N MET A 236 11.78 1.01 28.69
CA MET A 236 11.02 0.63 29.88
C MET A 236 10.85 1.79 30.88
N HIS A 237 11.86 2.66 30.99
CA HIS A 237 11.78 3.85 31.82
C HIS A 237 10.72 4.83 31.30
N LEU A 238 10.73 5.15 30.00
CA LEU A 238 9.70 6.03 29.39
C LEU A 238 8.29 5.43 29.53
N LEU A 239 8.14 4.12 29.41
CA LEU A 239 6.84 3.45 29.53
C LEU A 239 6.29 3.42 30.98
N LYS A 240 7.05 3.87 32.00
CA LYS A 240 6.52 4.09 33.36
C LYS A 240 5.63 5.32 33.43
N ASP A 241 5.78 6.26 32.49
CA ASP A 241 4.89 7.41 32.41
C ASP A 241 3.49 6.92 31.96
N GLU A 242 2.50 7.15 32.82
CA GLU A 242 1.11 6.79 32.56
C GLU A 242 0.46 7.60 31.44
N LYS A 243 1.04 8.76 31.11
CA LYS A 243 0.62 9.55 29.95
C LYS A 243 0.82 8.81 28.64
N ILE A 244 1.83 7.92 28.56
CA ILE A 244 2.09 7.09 27.37
C ILE A 244 1.13 5.87 27.40
N ARG A 245 -0.13 6.09 27.04
CA ARG A 245 -1.15 5.03 27.03
C ARG A 245 -0.94 4.05 25.88
N THR A 246 -0.71 4.58 24.68
CA THR A 246 -0.36 3.82 23.47
C THR A 246 0.83 4.46 22.77
N VAL A 247 1.73 3.64 22.24
CA VAL A 247 2.93 4.12 21.55
C VAL A 247 3.34 3.23 20.40
N LEU A 248 3.70 3.85 19.29
CA LEU A 248 4.29 3.21 18.13
C LEU A 248 5.81 3.30 18.23
N VAL A 249 6.47 2.15 18.29
CA VAL A 249 7.94 2.04 18.43
C VAL A 249 8.54 1.55 17.12
N PHE A 250 9.54 2.27 16.60
CA PHE A 250 10.21 1.94 15.35
C PHE A 250 11.58 1.30 15.56
N THR A 251 11.82 0.19 14.85
CA THR A 251 13.13 -0.46 14.74
C THR A 251 13.51 -0.62 13.27
N ARG A 252 14.81 -0.66 12.98
CA ARG A 252 15.32 -0.83 11.61
C ARG A 252 15.11 -2.25 11.08
N THR A 253 15.11 -3.25 11.96
CA THR A 253 15.10 -4.65 11.56
C THR A 253 13.97 -5.45 12.18
N LYS A 254 13.48 -6.47 11.44
CA LYS A 254 12.47 -7.42 11.91
C LYS A 254 12.89 -8.18 13.18
N HIS A 255 14.16 -8.53 13.29
CA HIS A 255 14.71 -9.21 14.47
C HIS A 255 14.81 -8.26 15.66
N GLY A 256 15.12 -6.98 15.42
CA GLY A 256 15.06 -5.92 16.43
C GLY A 256 13.66 -5.77 16.99
N ALA A 257 12.63 -5.74 16.11
CA ALA A 257 11.24 -5.66 16.53
C ALA A 257 10.83 -6.84 17.43
N ASP A 258 11.13 -8.07 17.01
CA ASP A 258 10.82 -9.26 17.82
C ASP A 258 11.57 -9.27 19.17
N LYS A 259 12.84 -8.80 19.20
CA LYS A 259 13.63 -8.69 20.43
C LYS A 259 13.03 -7.68 21.41
N VAL A 260 12.63 -6.50 20.91
CA VAL A 260 11.99 -5.47 21.72
C VAL A 260 10.65 -5.97 22.30
N VAL A 261 9.79 -6.60 21.47
CA VAL A 261 8.53 -7.17 21.94
C VAL A 261 8.76 -8.23 23.01
N LYS A 262 9.69 -9.17 22.82
CA LYS A 262 10.02 -10.19 23.82
C LYS A 262 10.45 -9.56 25.15
N MET A 263 11.28 -8.51 25.11
CA MET A 263 11.72 -7.79 26.29
C MET A 263 10.54 -7.10 26.98
N LEU A 264 9.66 -6.41 26.25
CA LEU A 264 8.49 -5.71 26.78
C LEU A 264 7.52 -6.69 27.44
N VAL A 265 7.16 -7.80 26.77
CA VAL A 265 6.25 -8.82 27.28
C VAL A 265 6.81 -9.50 28.53
N LYS A 266 8.13 -9.80 28.56
CA LYS A 266 8.80 -10.34 29.78
C LYS A 266 8.66 -9.41 30.99
N ASN A 267 8.58 -8.11 30.75
CA ASN A 267 8.40 -7.08 31.80
C ASN A 267 6.93 -6.65 31.99
N GLY A 268 5.97 -7.47 31.54
CA GLY A 268 4.54 -7.25 31.79
C GLY A 268 3.88 -6.21 30.87
N VAL A 269 4.59 -5.66 29.88
CA VAL A 269 4.01 -4.68 28.95
C VAL A 269 3.35 -5.42 27.77
N LYS A 270 2.06 -5.11 27.50
CA LYS A 270 1.33 -5.64 26.34
C LYS A 270 1.92 -5.04 25.06
N ALA A 271 2.64 -5.84 24.29
CA ALA A 271 3.32 -5.42 23.08
C ALA A 271 3.19 -6.44 21.95
N GLU A 272 3.01 -5.97 20.73
CA GLU A 272 2.96 -6.79 19.51
C GLU A 272 3.91 -6.22 18.44
N ALA A 273 4.40 -7.09 17.53
CA ALA A 273 5.27 -6.68 16.43
C ALA A 273 4.57 -6.74 15.08
N ILE A 274 4.84 -5.73 14.24
CA ILE A 274 4.40 -5.71 12.84
C ILE A 274 5.62 -5.54 11.92
N HIS A 275 5.94 -6.57 11.13
CA HIS A 275 7.06 -6.58 10.18
C HIS A 275 6.85 -7.62 9.07
N GLY A 276 7.67 -7.56 8.02
CA GLY A 276 7.51 -8.36 6.81
C GLY A 276 7.46 -9.88 7.01
N ASN A 277 8.07 -10.42 8.08
CA ASN A 277 8.05 -11.86 8.37
C ASN A 277 6.81 -12.33 9.15
N LYS A 278 5.93 -11.43 9.61
CA LYS A 278 4.66 -11.81 10.22
C LYS A 278 3.63 -12.20 9.14
N ALA A 279 2.88 -13.27 9.41
CA ALA A 279 1.75 -13.64 8.56
C ALA A 279 0.71 -12.50 8.51
N GLN A 280 0.02 -12.33 7.38
CA GLN A 280 -0.91 -11.22 7.17
C GLN A 280 -2.01 -11.15 8.26
N ASN A 281 -2.59 -12.29 8.63
CA ASN A 281 -3.59 -12.34 9.70
C ASN A 281 -3.04 -11.89 11.06
N ALA A 282 -1.76 -12.22 11.36
CA ALA A 282 -1.11 -11.75 12.60
C ALA A 282 -0.88 -10.23 12.57
N ARG A 283 -0.52 -9.67 11.41
CA ARG A 283 -0.34 -8.22 11.24
C ARG A 283 -1.67 -7.47 11.42
N GLN A 284 -2.75 -7.96 10.80
CA GLN A 284 -4.09 -7.38 10.94
C GLN A 284 -4.58 -7.45 12.38
N ARG A 285 -4.37 -8.59 13.07
CA ARG A 285 -4.72 -8.73 14.48
C ARG A 285 -3.94 -7.77 15.36
N ALA A 286 -2.60 -7.67 15.19
CA ALA A 286 -1.78 -6.74 15.95
C ALA A 286 -2.24 -5.29 15.76
N LEU A 287 -2.59 -4.90 14.52
CA LEU A 287 -3.11 -3.59 14.20
C LEU A 287 -4.49 -3.34 14.85
N SER A 288 -5.39 -4.31 14.79
CA SER A 288 -6.72 -4.23 15.42
C SER A 288 -6.61 -4.13 16.94
N ASN A 289 -5.75 -4.95 17.56
CA ASN A 289 -5.50 -4.91 19.01
C ASN A 289 -4.90 -3.57 19.45
N PHE A 290 -4.04 -2.98 18.64
CA PHE A 290 -3.44 -1.69 18.91
C PHE A 290 -4.47 -0.55 18.78
N LYS A 291 -5.30 -0.54 17.72
CA LYS A 291 -6.39 0.42 17.54
C LYS A 291 -7.43 0.37 18.66
N SER A 292 -7.77 -0.83 19.12
CA SER A 292 -8.68 -1.02 20.26
C SER A 292 -8.03 -0.80 21.62
N GLN A 293 -6.75 -0.34 21.66
CA GLN A 293 -5.96 -0.11 22.88
C GLN A 293 -5.77 -1.36 23.77
N SER A 294 -6.09 -2.57 23.26
CA SER A 294 -5.82 -3.82 23.95
C SER A 294 -4.33 -4.19 23.98
N THR A 295 -3.56 -3.65 23.04
CA THR A 295 -2.08 -3.66 23.00
C THR A 295 -1.57 -2.25 23.22
N ARG A 296 -0.68 -2.05 24.21
CA ARG A 296 -0.11 -0.74 24.57
C ARG A 296 1.00 -0.30 23.61
N VAL A 297 1.85 -1.24 23.18
CA VAL A 297 3.04 -0.96 22.37
C VAL A 297 2.97 -1.74 21.07
N LEU A 298 2.96 -1.04 19.94
CA LEU A 298 3.13 -1.65 18.63
C LEU A 298 4.57 -1.40 18.14
N VAL A 299 5.35 -2.46 17.97
CA VAL A 299 6.73 -2.36 17.48
C VAL A 299 6.74 -2.65 15.98
N ALA A 300 7.16 -1.68 15.19
CA ALA A 300 7.10 -1.74 13.73
C ALA A 300 8.46 -1.56 13.05
N THR A 301 8.62 -2.16 11.88
CA THR A 301 9.68 -1.78 10.93
C THR A 301 9.15 -0.83 9.89
N ASP A 302 10.00 -0.02 9.26
CA ASP A 302 9.61 0.99 8.26
C ASP A 302 8.71 0.43 7.15
N ILE A 303 9.08 -0.72 6.59
CA ILE A 303 8.30 -1.36 5.51
C ILE A 303 6.90 -1.75 5.99
N ALA A 304 6.78 -2.22 7.22
CA ALA A 304 5.51 -2.72 7.73
C ALA A 304 4.61 -1.63 8.33
N SER A 305 5.20 -0.51 8.73
CA SER A 305 4.47 0.66 9.23
C SER A 305 3.97 1.58 8.12
N ARG A 306 4.48 1.40 6.90
CA ARG A 306 3.99 2.11 5.72
C ARG A 306 2.60 1.61 5.37
N GLY A 307 1.65 2.51 5.23
CA GLY A 307 0.26 2.18 4.88
C GLY A 307 -0.56 1.56 6.01
N ILE A 308 -0.07 1.54 7.26
CA ILE A 308 -0.94 1.24 8.39
C ILE A 308 -1.70 2.50 8.78
N ASP A 309 -3.01 2.31 9.01
CA ASP A 309 -3.92 3.32 9.52
C ASP A 309 -3.77 3.39 11.06
N VAL A 310 -2.61 3.89 11.48
CA VAL A 310 -2.28 4.27 12.85
C VAL A 310 -1.85 5.71 12.78
N GLU A 311 -2.81 6.60 12.96
CA GLU A 311 -2.67 8.04 12.89
C GLU A 311 -3.13 8.62 14.24
N ASP A 312 -2.82 9.88 14.47
CA ASP A 312 -3.20 10.61 15.68
C ASP A 312 -2.64 10.01 16.99
N MET A 313 -1.46 9.37 16.88
CA MET A 313 -0.75 8.88 18.06
C MET A 313 -0.22 10.05 18.88
N GLU A 314 -0.40 10.01 20.20
CA GLU A 314 0.22 10.99 21.09
C GLU A 314 1.75 10.84 21.11
N PHE A 315 2.24 9.58 21.05
CA PHE A 315 3.66 9.27 21.17
C PHE A 315 4.17 8.35 20.08
N VAL A 316 5.34 8.71 19.53
CA VAL A 316 6.14 7.88 18.63
C VAL A 316 7.54 7.75 19.19
N ILE A 317 8.11 6.53 19.19
CA ILE A 317 9.48 6.30 19.64
C ILE A 317 10.31 5.67 18.51
N ASN A 318 11.34 6.37 18.06
CA ASN A 318 12.39 5.79 17.23
C ASN A 318 13.40 5.07 18.16
N TYR A 319 13.18 3.79 18.42
CA TYR A 319 14.12 2.95 19.18
C TYR A 319 15.49 2.85 18.50
N GLU A 320 15.49 2.89 17.19
CA GLU A 320 16.66 3.05 16.32
C GLU A 320 16.39 4.16 15.32
N ILE A 321 17.34 5.10 15.17
CA ILE A 321 17.25 6.17 14.18
C ILE A 321 17.33 5.57 12.76
N PRO A 322 16.46 5.97 11.83
CA PRO A 322 16.53 5.47 10.45
C PRO A 322 17.76 6.01 9.73
N ASN A 323 18.30 5.21 8.81
CA ASN A 323 19.44 5.58 7.98
C ASN A 323 19.06 6.47 6.77
N ILE A 324 17.75 6.59 6.47
CA ILE A 324 17.19 7.43 5.41
C ILE A 324 16.46 8.58 6.09
N PRO A 325 16.86 9.86 5.88
CA PRO A 325 16.27 11.00 6.57
C PRO A 325 14.76 11.17 6.34
N GLU A 326 14.27 10.93 5.13
CA GLU A 326 12.85 11.02 4.79
C GLU A 326 12.01 10.01 5.60
N THR A 327 12.60 8.85 5.92
CA THR A 327 11.94 7.84 6.77
C THR A 327 11.69 8.36 8.18
N TYR A 328 12.58 9.22 8.71
CA TYR A 328 12.36 9.88 10.00
C TYR A 328 11.08 10.71 9.99
N VAL A 329 10.90 11.55 8.99
CA VAL A 329 9.70 12.39 8.82
C VAL A 329 8.43 11.54 8.70
N HIS A 330 8.49 10.43 7.93
CA HIS A 330 7.38 9.50 7.79
C HIS A 330 7.03 8.77 9.10
N ARG A 331 8.02 8.49 9.98
CA ARG A 331 7.79 7.87 11.29
C ARG A 331 7.13 8.84 12.26
N ILE A 332 7.73 10.03 12.44
CA ILE A 332 7.18 11.02 13.36
C ILE A 332 5.82 11.55 12.89
N GLY A 333 5.60 11.63 11.59
CA GLY A 333 4.31 11.97 11.00
C GLY A 333 3.17 10.97 11.28
N ARG A 334 3.32 10.00 12.19
CA ARG A 334 2.23 9.20 12.80
C ARG A 334 1.63 9.88 14.01
N THR A 335 2.22 10.98 14.48
CA THR A 335 1.72 11.86 15.52
C THR A 335 1.56 13.28 15.01
N GLY A 336 0.94 14.18 15.78
CA GLY A 336 0.83 15.60 15.45
C GLY A 336 -0.07 15.91 14.25
N ARG A 337 -1.24 15.25 14.13
CA ARG A 337 -2.19 15.45 13.03
C ARG A 337 -3.49 16.08 13.52
N ALA A 338 -4.29 16.57 12.57
CA ALA A 338 -5.61 17.20 12.82
C ALA A 338 -5.60 18.33 13.85
N GLY A 339 -4.45 19.01 14.04
CA GLY A 339 -4.30 20.10 15.01
C GLY A 339 -3.96 19.65 16.44
N ALA A 340 -3.79 18.34 16.69
CA ALA A 340 -3.31 17.82 17.96
C ALA A 340 -1.77 17.88 18.02
N SER A 341 -1.22 18.25 19.19
CA SER A 341 0.22 18.17 19.47
C SER A 341 0.63 16.72 19.66
N GLY A 342 1.78 16.31 19.10
CA GLY A 342 2.33 14.98 19.28
C GLY A 342 3.79 15.01 19.75
N THR A 343 4.25 13.94 20.37
CA THR A 343 5.62 13.83 20.87
C THR A 343 6.38 12.67 20.22
N ALA A 344 7.58 12.95 19.73
CA ALA A 344 8.48 11.97 19.14
C ALA A 344 9.79 11.90 19.91
N TYR A 345 10.07 10.74 20.51
CA TYR A 345 11.36 10.44 21.15
C TYR A 345 12.23 9.63 20.21
N SER A 346 13.51 9.97 20.12
CA SER A 346 14.47 9.26 19.27
C SER A 346 15.71 8.88 20.05
N PHE A 347 15.97 7.58 20.19
CA PHE A 347 17.16 7.07 20.88
C PHE A 347 18.34 7.06 19.91
N CYS A 348 19.42 7.75 20.28
CA CYS A 348 20.60 7.88 19.45
C CYS A 348 21.82 7.27 20.15
N ASP A 349 22.36 6.19 19.59
CA ASP A 349 23.63 5.66 20.04
C ASP A 349 24.82 6.24 19.24
N GLY A 350 26.05 5.84 19.59
CA GLY A 350 27.25 6.35 18.96
C GLY A 350 27.34 6.11 17.45
N GLU A 351 26.79 4.96 16.97
CA GLU A 351 26.81 4.59 15.56
C GLU A 351 25.77 5.40 14.75
N GLU A 352 24.73 5.91 15.40
CA GLU A 352 23.61 6.59 14.78
C GLU A 352 23.76 8.12 14.66
N LYS A 353 24.82 8.69 15.27
CA LYS A 353 25.08 10.15 15.24
C LYS A 353 25.20 10.72 13.82
N ALA A 354 25.69 9.92 12.86
CA ALA A 354 25.77 10.34 11.46
C ALA A 354 24.36 10.48 10.84
N TYR A 355 23.50 9.51 11.10
CA TYR A 355 22.10 9.54 10.61
C TYR A 355 21.32 10.72 11.19
N LEU A 356 21.54 11.02 12.49
CA LEU A 356 20.93 12.19 13.13
C LEU A 356 21.32 13.49 12.43
N ARG A 357 22.59 13.68 12.08
CA ARG A 357 23.06 14.87 11.35
C ARG A 357 22.38 15.01 9.98
N ASP A 358 22.22 13.91 9.25
CA ASP A 358 21.56 13.92 7.94
C ASP A 358 20.06 14.25 8.07
N ILE A 359 19.40 13.76 9.14
CA ILE A 359 18.00 14.10 9.46
C ILE A 359 17.88 15.59 9.80
N GLU A 360 18.71 16.11 10.68
CA GLU A 360 18.70 17.55 11.07
C GLU A 360 18.95 18.46 9.86
N LYS A 361 19.81 18.04 8.93
CA LYS A 361 20.04 18.74 7.66
C LYS A 361 18.78 18.76 6.78
N LEU A 362 18.06 17.62 6.71
CA LEU A 362 16.82 17.53 5.93
C LEU A 362 15.72 18.42 6.51
N ILE A 363 15.54 18.42 7.84
CA ILE A 363 14.48 19.19 8.51
C ILE A 363 14.86 20.67 8.74
N GLY A 364 16.12 21.04 8.48
CA GLY A 364 16.62 22.42 8.59
C GLY A 364 16.77 22.94 10.02
N LYS A 365 16.64 22.08 11.04
CA LYS A 365 16.76 22.46 12.45
C LYS A 365 17.42 21.39 13.30
N LYS A 366 18.04 21.80 14.41
CA LYS A 366 18.51 20.90 15.44
C LYS A 366 17.34 20.35 16.27
N ILE A 367 17.38 19.07 16.59
CA ILE A 367 16.37 18.45 17.46
C ILE A 367 16.84 18.61 18.91
N PRO A 368 15.99 19.13 19.82
CA PRO A 368 16.34 19.29 21.22
C PRO A 368 16.77 17.96 21.86
N VAL A 369 17.82 18.01 22.68
CA VAL A 369 18.33 16.86 23.44
C VAL A 369 17.62 16.84 24.80
N LEU A 370 17.06 15.70 25.18
CA LEU A 370 16.54 15.43 26.50
C LEU A 370 17.58 14.65 27.29
N GLU A 371 18.24 15.32 28.24
CA GLU A 371 19.35 14.74 29.03
C GLU A 371 18.86 14.09 30.33
N ASP A 372 17.65 14.49 30.82
CA ASP A 372 17.08 14.00 32.06
C ASP A 372 16.52 12.58 31.93
N HIS A 373 17.44 11.60 31.94
CA HIS A 373 17.09 10.19 31.99
C HIS A 373 18.23 9.35 32.61
N PRO A 374 17.95 8.19 33.25
CA PRO A 374 18.93 7.44 34.03
C PRO A 374 19.93 6.59 33.21
N TYR A 375 19.98 6.73 31.89
CA TYR A 375 20.81 5.94 30.98
C TYR A 375 21.58 6.82 30.00
N PRO A 376 22.43 7.76 30.48
CA PRO A 376 23.17 8.66 29.61
C PRO A 376 24.13 7.88 28.69
N PHE A 377 24.45 8.48 27.55
CA PHE A 377 25.46 7.94 26.63
C PHE A 377 26.86 8.09 27.23
N THR A 378 27.53 6.98 27.53
CA THR A 378 28.86 6.96 28.11
C THR A 378 29.96 6.78 27.08
N GLY A 379 29.60 6.41 25.84
CA GLY A 379 30.57 6.04 24.80
C GLY A 379 31.21 4.66 25.02
N ALA A 380 30.85 3.97 26.08
CA ALA A 380 31.34 2.64 26.36
C ALA A 380 30.85 1.67 25.29
N ARG A 381 31.77 1.03 24.60
CA ARG A 381 31.52 -0.08 23.69
C ARG A 381 30.91 -1.21 24.52
N ALA A 382 29.69 -1.65 24.20
CA ALA A 382 29.09 -2.79 24.89
C ALA A 382 30.13 -3.92 25.00
N PRO A 383 30.31 -4.55 26.18
CA PRO A 383 31.21 -5.66 26.31
C PRO A 383 30.83 -6.71 25.27
N ARG A 384 31.77 -7.08 24.43
CA ARG A 384 31.62 -8.18 23.48
C ARG A 384 31.32 -9.39 24.37
N THR A 385 30.09 -9.86 24.39
CA THR A 385 29.77 -11.16 24.95
C THR A 385 30.64 -12.14 24.19
N GLU A 386 31.72 -12.62 24.85
CA GLU A 386 32.51 -13.73 24.38
C GLU A 386 31.53 -14.86 24.10
N GLN A 387 31.36 -15.15 22.81
CA GLN A 387 30.69 -16.36 22.41
C GLN A 387 31.50 -17.47 23.07
N SER A 388 30.85 -18.16 24.00
CA SER A 388 31.39 -19.37 24.61
C SER A 388 32.02 -20.20 23.50
N GLU A 389 33.33 -20.35 23.59
CA GLU A 389 34.08 -21.28 22.78
C GLU A 389 33.38 -22.64 22.86
N ARG A 390 32.87 -23.08 21.76
CA ARG A 390 32.46 -24.49 21.63
C ARG A 390 33.72 -25.30 21.91
N PRO A 391 33.73 -26.24 22.87
CA PRO A 391 34.85 -27.09 23.10
C PRO A 391 35.20 -27.82 21.79
N ALA A 392 36.46 -27.73 21.40
CA ALA A 392 37.00 -28.39 20.23
C ALA A 392 36.76 -29.89 20.36
N ARG A 393 36.17 -30.47 19.37
CA ARG A 393 35.95 -31.92 19.21
C ARG A 393 37.35 -32.58 19.21
N PRO A 394 37.65 -33.60 20.06
CA PRO A 394 38.96 -34.24 20.10
C PRO A 394 39.27 -34.90 18.74
N ALA A 395 40.45 -34.61 18.25
CA ALA A 395 41.01 -35.19 17.05
C ALA A 395 41.14 -36.71 17.23
N ARG A 396 40.61 -37.46 16.34
CA ARG A 396 40.74 -38.92 16.23
C ARG A 396 42.17 -39.23 15.76
N THR A 397 43.01 -39.67 16.66
CA THR A 397 44.34 -40.24 16.38
C THR A 397 44.18 -41.52 15.59
N THR A 398 44.58 -41.51 14.33
CA THR A 398 44.86 -42.73 13.57
C THR A 398 46.37 -42.90 13.51
N THR A 399 46.83 -43.85 14.29
CA THR A 399 48.16 -44.48 14.19
C THR A 399 48.22 -45.29 12.91
N ALA A 400 49.17 -45.00 12.01
CA ALA A 400 49.67 -45.96 11.04
C ALA A 400 51.13 -45.62 10.73
N GLN A 401 51.89 -46.67 10.90
CA GLN A 401 53.34 -46.73 10.79
C GLN A 401 53.86 -46.72 9.35
N ARG A 402 55.02 -46.06 9.19
CA ARG A 402 56.24 -46.43 8.42
C ARG A 402 56.10 -46.89 6.96
N SER A 403 56.75 -46.25 6.03
CA SER A 403 58.15 -46.43 5.59
C SER A 403 58.30 -45.91 4.15
N GLY A 404 59.42 -45.24 3.91
CA GLY A 404 60.22 -45.47 2.74
C GLY A 404 60.35 -44.33 1.73
N GLN A 405 61.39 -43.57 1.91
CA GLN A 405 62.42 -43.06 0.96
C GLN A 405 62.02 -42.60 -0.45
N SER A 406 62.43 -41.42 -0.69
CA SER A 406 63.37 -40.90 -1.70
C SER A 406 62.82 -40.20 -2.93
N SER A 407 63.20 -38.97 -2.98
CA SER A 407 63.96 -38.20 -4.01
C SER A 407 63.24 -37.71 -5.29
N ARG A 408 63.33 -36.39 -5.36
CA ARG A 408 63.84 -35.61 -6.51
C ARG A 408 62.89 -35.14 -7.62
N ASN A 409 62.94 -33.82 -7.73
CA ASN A 409 62.99 -32.99 -8.93
C ASN A 409 61.68 -32.52 -9.60
N SER A 410 61.47 -31.21 -9.43
CA SER A 410 60.88 -30.30 -10.44
C SER A 410 61.78 -30.25 -11.69
N PRO A 411 61.43 -29.62 -12.85
CA PRO A 411 60.42 -28.59 -13.10
C PRO A 411 59.78 -28.62 -14.52
N SER A 412 58.89 -27.64 -14.74
CA SER A 412 58.68 -26.89 -15.98
C SER A 412 57.70 -27.34 -17.04
N SER A 413 56.76 -26.42 -17.24
CA SER A 413 56.41 -25.69 -18.45
C SER A 413 55.55 -26.34 -19.57
N ARG A 414 54.64 -25.51 -19.96
CA ARG A 414 54.11 -25.20 -21.33
C ARG A 414 52.93 -25.99 -21.91
N SER A 415 51.82 -25.22 -22.04
CA SER A 415 51.15 -24.82 -23.31
C SER A 415 50.49 -25.87 -24.19
N GLY A 416 49.29 -25.53 -24.63
CA GLY A 416 48.71 -25.95 -25.93
C GLY A 416 47.28 -26.46 -25.80
N GLN A 417 46.35 -25.70 -26.08
CA GLN A 417 45.49 -25.48 -27.26
C GLN A 417 44.94 -26.74 -27.93
N HIS A 418 43.65 -26.65 -28.18
CA HIS A 418 42.85 -27.11 -29.30
C HIS A 418 41.82 -28.23 -29.13
N SER A 419 40.59 -27.80 -29.36
CA SER A 419 39.57 -28.23 -30.34
C SER A 419 38.69 -29.44 -30.10
N ARG A 420 37.41 -29.14 -30.20
CA ARG A 420 36.25 -29.96 -30.58
C ARG A 420 36.53 -30.82 -31.84
N PRO A 421 35.67 -31.76 -32.31
CA PRO A 421 34.25 -31.95 -32.10
C PRO A 421 33.73 -33.44 -32.19
N GLY A 422 32.39 -33.60 -32.08
CA GLY A 422 31.66 -34.58 -32.92
C GLY A 422 31.02 -35.73 -32.16
N SER A 423 29.78 -35.75 -32.07
CA SER A 423 28.68 -36.41 -32.77
C SER A 423 28.26 -37.81 -32.33
N SER A 424 26.92 -37.93 -32.11
CA SER A 424 25.99 -38.99 -32.50
C SER A 424 26.10 -40.35 -31.75
N SER A 425 25.08 -40.99 -31.30
CA SER A 425 23.76 -41.32 -31.75
C SER A 425 23.21 -42.52 -30.97
N ARG A 426 21.88 -42.50 -30.77
CA ARG A 426 20.95 -43.63 -30.87
C ARG A 426 20.96 -44.84 -29.94
N GLY A 427 19.75 -45.10 -29.48
CA GLY A 427 19.08 -46.40 -29.34
C GLY A 427 19.01 -46.87 -27.89
N GLY A 428 17.93 -47.27 -27.34
CA GLY A 428 16.70 -47.83 -27.77
C GLY A 428 16.27 -48.85 -26.73
N ASN A 429 15.00 -48.79 -26.38
CA ASN A 429 14.10 -49.90 -26.03
C ASN A 429 14.34 -50.82 -24.83
N THR A 430 13.31 -50.90 -24.08
CA THR A 430 12.30 -51.94 -23.78
C THR A 430 12.39 -52.58 -22.39
N ARG A 431 11.25 -52.41 -21.70
CA ARG A 431 10.25 -53.43 -21.34
C ARG A 431 10.50 -54.32 -20.11
N THR A 432 9.48 -54.31 -19.29
CA THR A 432 8.71 -55.38 -18.63
C THR A 432 9.22 -55.90 -17.28
N GLU A 433 8.32 -55.84 -16.41
CA GLU A 433 7.37 -56.73 -15.75
C GLU A 433 7.68 -57.12 -14.30
N GLN A 434 6.64 -56.95 -13.50
CA GLN A 434 6.02 -57.88 -12.51
C GLN A 434 6.94 -58.48 -11.41
N SER A 435 6.56 -58.50 -10.19
CA SER A 435 5.44 -59.14 -9.51
C SER A 435 5.61 -59.04 -7.98
N GLU A 436 4.53 -58.81 -7.32
CA GLU A 436 3.77 -59.63 -6.37
C GLU A 436 4.23 -59.84 -4.93
N ARG A 437 3.25 -59.64 -4.09
CA ARG A 437 2.83 -60.35 -2.84
C ARG A 437 3.60 -60.03 -1.56
N SER A 438 3.00 -59.90 -0.44
CA SER A 438 1.72 -60.19 0.21
C SER A 438 1.80 -59.77 1.67
N GLY A 439 0.82 -59.36 2.29
CA GLY A 439 -0.16 -59.88 3.23
C GLY A 439 -0.13 -59.04 4.50
N ALA A 440 -1.12 -58.72 5.16
CA ALA A 440 -2.42 -59.12 5.58
C ALA A 440 -2.74 -58.52 6.96
N LYS A 441 -3.96 -58.00 7.11
CA LYS A 441 -4.88 -58.01 8.29
C LYS A 441 -4.51 -57.17 9.51
N ALA A 442 -5.42 -56.46 10.20
CA ALA A 442 -6.87 -56.59 10.37
C ALA A 442 -7.46 -55.39 11.14
N HIS A 443 -8.72 -55.11 10.86
CA HIS A 443 -9.88 -54.76 11.69
C HIS A 443 -9.92 -53.60 12.66
N GLY A 444 -11.02 -52.82 12.55
CA GLY A 444 -11.69 -52.01 13.57
C GLY A 444 -12.51 -50.88 12.98
N GLU A 445 -13.65 -51.14 12.55
CA GLU A 445 -15.06 -50.77 12.77
C GLU A 445 -15.37 -49.26 12.86
N ARG A 446 -16.21 -48.88 11.89
CA ARG A 446 -17.12 -47.72 11.90
C ARG A 446 -18.37 -48.05 12.75
N PRO A 447 -19.08 -47.02 13.23
CA PRO A 447 -20.52 -47.04 13.04
C PRO A 447 -21.04 -45.77 12.33
N ALA A 448 -22.07 -46.03 11.52
CA ALA A 448 -22.84 -45.13 10.70
C ALA A 448 -24.02 -44.46 11.46
N PRO A 449 -24.84 -43.62 10.81
CA PRO A 449 -25.53 -42.48 11.41
C PRO A 449 -26.99 -42.82 11.81
N LYS A 450 -27.59 -42.00 12.69
CA LYS A 450 -29.02 -42.03 13.01
C LYS A 450 -29.72 -40.76 12.50
N THR A 451 -30.69 -41.02 11.67
CA THR A 451 -31.81 -40.19 11.20
C THR A 451 -32.88 -39.99 12.28
N HIS A 452 -33.46 -38.76 12.33
CA HIS A 452 -34.89 -38.46 12.59
C HIS A 452 -35.04 -36.91 12.43
N SER A 453 -35.69 -36.45 11.39
CA SER A 453 -37.12 -36.16 11.13
C SER A 453 -37.77 -35.26 12.19
N GLU A 454 -38.10 -34.01 11.79
CA GLU A 454 -39.48 -33.52 11.71
C GLU A 454 -39.53 -32.02 11.35
N ARG A 455 -40.25 -31.77 10.28
CA ARG A 455 -40.83 -30.47 9.96
C ARG A 455 -42.18 -30.35 10.63
N PRO A 456 -42.70 -29.16 10.87
CA PRO A 456 -44.01 -28.85 10.39
C PRO A 456 -44.11 -27.55 9.55
N ALA A 457 -45.01 -27.63 8.60
CA ALA A 457 -45.40 -26.62 7.63
C ALA A 457 -46.53 -25.72 8.16
N PRO A 458 -47.04 -24.76 7.33
CA PRO A 458 -47.53 -23.45 7.76
C PRO A 458 -49.06 -23.39 7.94
N ARG A 459 -49.51 -22.38 8.67
CA ARG A 459 -50.97 -22.02 8.73
C ARG A 459 -51.20 -20.65 8.15
N THR A 460 -52.01 -20.66 7.12
CA THR A 460 -52.83 -19.60 6.53
C THR A 460 -53.93 -19.16 7.50
N HIS A 461 -54.23 -17.87 7.53
CA HIS A 461 -55.58 -17.36 7.73
C HIS A 461 -55.77 -16.00 7.02
N THR A 462 -56.72 -16.06 6.12
CA THR A 462 -57.52 -15.07 5.44
C THR A 462 -58.41 -14.24 6.39
N GLU A 463 -58.70 -13.01 5.96
CA GLU A 463 -60.02 -12.35 5.78
C GLU A 463 -59.82 -10.83 5.80
N ARG A 464 -60.16 -10.18 4.74
CA ARG A 464 -61.42 -9.60 4.20
C ARG A 464 -61.87 -8.31 4.89
N SER A 465 -61.96 -7.29 4.12
CA SER A 465 -63.08 -6.37 3.77
C SER A 465 -62.47 -4.99 3.49
N GLY A 466 -62.77 -4.24 2.44
CA GLY A 466 -63.90 -4.13 1.55
C GLY A 466 -64.18 -2.64 1.37
N VAL A 467 -64.53 -2.27 0.14
CA VAL A 467 -65.40 -1.16 -0.29
C VAL A 467 -64.76 0.02 -1.00
N LYS A 468 -64.80 0.06 -2.32
CA LYS A 468 -65.51 0.93 -3.27
C LYS A 468 -65.20 2.44 -3.18
N GLY A 469 -65.05 3.18 -4.23
CA GLY A 469 -65.48 3.13 -5.60
C GLY A 469 -65.13 4.42 -6.37
N HIS A 470 -65.20 4.31 -7.67
CA HIS A 470 -65.68 5.27 -8.68
C HIS A 470 -64.91 6.59 -8.90
N ASN A 471 -64.49 7.05 -10.03
CA ASN A 471 -64.99 7.08 -11.41
C ASN A 471 -63.90 7.71 -12.29
N GLY A 472 -63.65 7.22 -13.48
CA GLY A 472 -63.14 8.03 -14.57
C GLY A 472 -64.34 8.75 -15.30
N PRO A 473 -64.22 9.33 -16.49
CA PRO A 473 -63.25 9.07 -17.59
C PRO A 473 -62.88 10.32 -18.46
N GLU A 474 -62.29 10.02 -19.63
CA GLU A 474 -62.31 10.77 -20.92
C GLU A 474 -61.31 11.93 -21.09
N SER A 475 -60.50 11.88 -22.02
CA SER A 475 -60.39 11.76 -23.48
C SER A 475 -60.00 13.10 -24.14
N ALA A 476 -59.12 13.00 -25.11
CA ALA A 476 -59.08 13.69 -26.41
C ALA A 476 -57.71 14.29 -26.73
N SER A 477 -56.95 13.66 -27.56
CA SER A 477 -56.73 13.88 -29.00
C SER A 477 -56.34 15.31 -29.42
N GLY A 478 -55.20 15.43 -30.07
CA GLY A 478 -54.86 16.64 -30.83
C GLY A 478 -53.52 16.52 -31.58
N ARG A 479 -53.65 16.13 -32.82
CA ARG A 479 -52.62 15.98 -33.86
C ARG A 479 -52.16 17.31 -34.44
N ARG A 480 -50.90 17.29 -35.01
CA ARG A 480 -50.43 18.03 -36.22
C ARG A 480 -49.91 19.46 -35.97
N ARG A 481 -48.84 19.96 -36.54
CA ARG A 481 -48.20 19.89 -37.87
C ARG A 481 -46.88 20.65 -37.85
N ARG A 482 -45.94 20.15 -38.65
CA ARG A 482 -44.80 20.94 -39.21
C ARG A 482 -45.38 21.97 -40.20
N PRO A 483 -44.63 23.04 -40.45
CA PRO A 483 -44.23 23.29 -41.82
C PRO A 483 -42.74 23.71 -41.99
N THR A 484 -42.39 23.51 -43.21
CA THR A 484 -41.15 23.64 -43.94
C THR A 484 -40.91 25.04 -44.53
N ARG A 485 -39.62 25.30 -44.84
CA ARG A 485 -39.06 26.06 -45.99
C ARG A 485 -39.18 27.59 -46.00
N SER A 486 -38.10 28.31 -46.22
CA SER A 486 -37.34 28.75 -47.42
C SER A 486 -36.54 30.00 -47.00
N GLY A 487 -35.31 30.31 -47.34
CA GLY A 487 -34.67 30.40 -48.60
C GLY A 487 -34.20 31.84 -48.86
N SER A 488 -32.97 31.96 -49.35
CA SER A 488 -32.35 33.08 -50.11
C SER A 488 -31.13 33.72 -49.41
N SER A 489 -29.95 33.38 -49.84
CA SER A 489 -28.97 33.99 -50.72
C SER A 489 -28.85 35.52 -50.67
N GLU A 490 -27.66 36.01 -50.24
CA GLU A 490 -26.99 37.09 -50.96
C GLU A 490 -25.49 37.09 -50.71
N ARG A 491 -24.73 37.24 -51.80
CA ARG A 491 -23.28 37.36 -51.95
C ARG A 491 -22.83 38.80 -51.82
N SER A 492 -21.68 39.05 -51.17
CA SER A 492 -20.64 40.03 -51.55
C SER A 492 -19.54 39.87 -50.48
N GLY A 493 -18.29 39.71 -50.67
CA GLY A 493 -17.36 40.28 -51.61
C GLY A 493 -16.14 40.77 -50.82
N LYS A 494 -15.00 40.06 -51.00
CA LYS A 494 -13.60 40.56 -50.84
C LYS A 494 -13.14 41.24 -49.58
N GLU A 495 -12.18 40.66 -48.89
CA GLU A 495 -10.77 41.08 -48.83
C GLU A 495 -9.98 40.26 -47.82
N ALA A 496 -8.82 39.75 -48.20
CA ALA A 496 -7.86 39.05 -47.35
C ALA A 496 -6.94 40.08 -46.68
N PRO A 497 -6.60 39.91 -45.44
CA PRO A 497 -5.39 40.49 -44.86
C PRO A 497 -4.36 39.43 -44.49
N LYS A 498 -3.16 39.82 -44.75
CA LYS A 498 -1.84 39.25 -44.57
C LYS A 498 -1.62 38.38 -43.31
N GLU A 499 -0.98 37.22 -43.53
CA GLU A 499 -0.31 36.40 -42.52
C GLU A 499 0.65 37.22 -41.65
N GLN A 500 0.33 37.33 -40.40
CA GLN A 500 1.30 37.58 -39.35
C GLN A 500 1.73 36.25 -38.75
N LYS A 501 3.01 35.90 -38.93
CA LYS A 501 3.69 34.80 -38.23
C LYS A 501 3.64 35.04 -36.75
N THR A 502 2.71 34.41 -36.05
CA THR A 502 2.75 34.29 -34.59
C THR A 502 3.67 33.14 -34.22
N THR A 503 4.80 33.48 -33.63
CA THR A 503 5.70 32.53 -32.95
C THR A 503 4.90 31.80 -31.86
N LYS A 504 4.84 30.48 -31.98
CA LYS A 504 4.32 29.60 -30.93
C LYS A 504 5.15 29.81 -29.66
N PRO A 505 4.54 30.04 -28.49
CA PRO A 505 5.27 30.03 -27.23
C PRO A 505 5.84 28.64 -26.97
N GLU A 506 7.14 28.54 -26.71
CA GLU A 506 7.80 27.32 -26.22
C GLU A 506 7.05 26.84 -24.97
N LYS A 507 6.49 25.64 -25.04
CA LYS A 507 5.90 24.96 -23.89
C LYS A 507 7.03 24.62 -22.93
N LYS A 508 7.31 25.47 -21.95
CA LYS A 508 8.15 25.12 -20.80
C LYS A 508 7.52 23.90 -20.13
N SER A 509 8.26 22.80 -20.05
CA SER A 509 7.85 21.57 -19.37
C SER A 509 7.43 21.93 -17.94
N TRP A 510 6.21 21.57 -17.53
CA TRP A 510 5.69 21.79 -16.19
C TRP A 510 6.53 21.10 -15.09
N PHE A 511 7.34 20.09 -15.48
CA PHE A 511 8.31 19.44 -14.61
C PHE A 511 9.47 20.32 -14.14
N SER A 512 9.71 21.49 -14.78
CA SER A 512 10.81 22.40 -14.40
C SER A 512 10.69 22.97 -12.98
N ARG A 513 9.52 22.89 -12.34
CA ARG A 513 9.29 23.31 -10.96
C ARG A 513 9.88 22.38 -9.89
N PHE A 514 10.16 21.13 -10.24
CA PHE A 514 10.66 20.11 -9.32
C PHE A 514 12.15 19.77 -9.50
N LEU A 515 12.81 20.38 -10.45
CA LEU A 515 14.26 20.22 -10.63
C LEU A 515 14.97 21.31 -9.83
N PRO A 516 15.95 20.98 -8.97
CA PRO A 516 16.78 21.98 -8.34
C PRO A 516 17.54 22.75 -9.41
N PHE A 517 17.54 24.08 -9.31
CA PHE A 517 18.46 24.91 -10.10
C PHE A 517 19.89 24.42 -9.87
N LYS A 518 20.61 24.17 -10.97
CA LYS A 518 22.06 23.92 -10.95
C LYS A 518 22.79 25.17 -10.48
#